data_13435aa0b59e1863ed63d85f512d06c6
#
_entry.id   13435aa0b59e1863ed63d85f512d06c6
#
_cell.length_a   1.000
_cell.length_b   1.000
_cell.length_c   1.000
_cell.angle_alpha   90.00
_cell.angle_beta   90.00
_cell.angle_gamma   90.00
#
_symmetry.space_group_name_H-M   'P 1'
#
loop_
_entity.id
_entity.type
_entity.pdbx_description
1 polymer ?
#
loop_
_entity_poly.entity_id
_entity_poly.type
_entity_poly.pdbx_seq_one_letter_code
_entity_poly.pdbx_strand_id
1 'polypeptide(L)'
;MNKVIVITGATGALGNLTAKTFAEMGASLALLDNDQTKLDSLIKELNLPEDRLFTSVADLRDGQAVQDSAEAVANKFGSVHALFHLVGGWIGGKTIADSPVEDLESMLGQHVITTFHLFKAFSPKLAASKWGRVITISPSTVANPPANRGVYLATKAAQENLVLTLAQELKDDGVTANIIQVHSIDVMNKGNGTTPAAIVATMQYLFSEQAGKVNGARIPLY
;
A
#
# COMPACT_ATOMS: atom_id res chain seq x y z
N MET A 1 -8.18 13.33 14.60
CA MET A 1 -7.14 13.55 13.56
C MET A 1 -7.85 13.82 12.24
N ASN A 2 -7.62 14.93 11.57
CA ASN A 2 -8.39 15.24 10.33
C ASN A 2 -7.54 14.91 9.09
N LYS A 3 -7.06 13.67 8.98
CA LYS A 3 -6.21 13.20 7.88
C LYS A 3 -6.96 12.18 7.03
N VAL A 4 -6.84 12.29 5.72
CA VAL A 4 -7.44 11.38 4.73
C VAL A 4 -6.40 10.34 4.30
N ILE A 5 -6.72 9.07 4.46
CA ILE A 5 -5.85 7.94 4.15
C ILE A 5 -6.49 7.08 3.07
N VAL A 6 -5.78 6.90 1.98
CA VAL A 6 -6.13 5.94 0.93
C VAL A 6 -5.49 4.60 1.27
N ILE A 7 -6.29 3.54 1.33
CA ILE A 7 -5.83 2.17 1.58
C ILE A 7 -6.24 1.31 0.39
N THR A 8 -5.26 0.74 -0.30
CA THR A 8 -5.52 -0.24 -1.38
C THR A 8 -5.30 -1.65 -0.87
N GLY A 9 -6.06 -2.62 -1.39
CA GLY A 9 -6.12 -3.95 -0.79
C GLY A 9 -6.77 -3.92 0.60
N ALA A 10 -7.76 -3.03 0.75
CA ALA A 10 -8.39 -2.71 2.03
C ALA A 10 -9.09 -3.92 2.67
N THR A 11 -9.56 -4.86 1.87
CA THR A 11 -10.27 -6.05 2.36
C THR A 11 -9.36 -7.24 2.71
N GLY A 12 -8.07 -7.16 2.37
CA GLY A 12 -7.07 -8.15 2.80
C GLY A 12 -6.84 -8.11 4.31
N ALA A 13 -6.23 -9.15 4.88
CA ALA A 13 -6.02 -9.25 6.33
C ALA A 13 -5.27 -8.04 6.92
N LEU A 14 -4.21 -7.57 6.25
CA LEU A 14 -3.47 -6.39 6.68
C LEU A 14 -4.30 -5.11 6.42
N GLY A 15 -4.96 -4.99 5.26
CA GLY A 15 -5.79 -3.84 4.91
C GLY A 15 -6.95 -3.63 5.87
N ASN A 16 -7.66 -4.69 6.23
CA ASN A 16 -8.78 -4.66 7.18
C ASN A 16 -8.32 -4.16 8.57
N LEU A 17 -7.23 -4.72 9.10
CA LEU A 17 -6.68 -4.25 10.38
C LEU A 17 -6.20 -2.80 10.30
N THR A 18 -5.55 -2.42 9.19
CA THR A 18 -5.11 -1.04 8.95
C THR A 18 -6.30 -0.08 8.94
N ALA A 19 -7.36 -0.42 8.20
CA ALA A 19 -8.57 0.40 8.12
C ALA A 19 -9.20 0.62 9.51
N LYS A 20 -9.37 -0.45 10.30
CA LYS A 20 -9.91 -0.37 11.67
C LYS A 20 -9.05 0.51 12.57
N THR A 21 -7.74 0.26 12.60
CA THR A 21 -6.82 1.00 13.46
C THR A 21 -6.82 2.51 13.14
N PHE A 22 -6.75 2.88 11.87
CA PHE A 22 -6.73 4.30 11.49
C PHE A 22 -8.10 4.97 11.58
N ALA A 23 -9.20 4.21 11.45
CA ALA A 23 -10.55 4.69 11.76
C ALA A 23 -10.67 5.09 13.24
N GLU A 24 -10.19 4.23 14.15
CA GLU A 24 -10.16 4.47 15.61
C GLU A 24 -9.28 5.68 15.97
N MET A 25 -8.20 5.91 15.23
CA MET A 25 -7.36 7.11 15.37
C MET A 25 -8.04 8.40 14.86
N GLY A 26 -9.22 8.31 14.29
CA GLY A 26 -10.00 9.45 13.81
C GLY A 26 -9.67 9.89 12.37
N ALA A 27 -9.03 9.07 11.56
CA ALA A 27 -8.81 9.34 10.14
C ALA A 27 -10.09 9.20 9.32
N SER A 28 -10.18 9.94 8.21
CA SER A 28 -11.11 9.64 7.12
C SER A 28 -10.45 8.65 6.17
N LEU A 29 -11.20 7.68 5.70
CA LEU A 29 -10.68 6.56 4.92
C LEU A 29 -11.24 6.53 3.50
N ALA A 30 -10.37 6.35 2.52
CA ALA A 30 -10.70 5.95 1.17
C ALA A 30 -10.21 4.51 0.94
N LEU A 31 -11.15 3.58 0.83
CA LEU A 31 -10.85 2.15 0.72
C LEU A 31 -11.00 1.71 -0.74
N LEU A 32 -9.91 1.25 -1.33
CA LEU A 32 -9.88 0.75 -2.70
C LEU A 32 -9.60 -0.75 -2.69
N ASP A 33 -10.47 -1.49 -3.37
CA ASP A 33 -10.32 -2.94 -3.54
C ASP A 33 -11.01 -3.38 -4.84
N ASN A 34 -10.83 -4.62 -5.26
CA ASN A 34 -11.52 -5.18 -6.43
C ASN A 34 -12.71 -6.10 -6.07
N ASP A 35 -13.05 -6.24 -4.79
CA ASP A 35 -14.13 -7.11 -4.29
C ASP A 35 -15.19 -6.29 -3.55
N GLN A 36 -16.30 -6.01 -4.24
CA GLN A 36 -17.42 -5.24 -3.69
C GLN A 36 -17.99 -5.91 -2.43
N THR A 37 -18.17 -7.22 -2.43
CA THR A 37 -18.79 -7.95 -1.30
C THR A 37 -17.96 -7.80 -0.02
N LYS A 38 -16.62 -7.90 -0.15
CA LYS A 38 -15.72 -7.73 0.99
C LYS A 38 -15.66 -6.26 1.43
N LEU A 39 -15.72 -5.30 0.50
CA LEU A 39 -15.81 -3.89 0.85
C LEU A 39 -17.09 -3.61 1.65
N ASP A 40 -18.25 -4.12 1.21
CA ASP A 40 -19.53 -3.95 1.92
C ASP A 40 -19.47 -4.52 3.35
N SER A 41 -18.78 -5.63 3.53
CA SER A 41 -18.57 -6.23 4.85
C SER A 41 -17.68 -5.35 5.72
N LEU A 42 -16.58 -4.84 5.18
CA LEU A 42 -15.66 -3.95 5.89
C LEU A 42 -16.33 -2.62 6.28
N ILE A 43 -17.14 -2.04 5.38
CA ILE A 43 -17.91 -0.82 5.64
C ILE A 43 -18.81 -1.00 6.88
N LYS A 44 -19.53 -2.13 6.96
CA LYS A 44 -20.40 -2.46 8.11
C LYS A 44 -19.59 -2.61 9.39
N GLU A 45 -18.43 -3.26 9.33
CA GLU A 45 -17.56 -3.45 10.49
C GLU A 45 -16.96 -2.12 11.01
N LEU A 46 -16.57 -1.22 10.11
CA LEU A 46 -16.01 0.09 10.46
C LEU A 46 -17.04 1.01 11.07
N ASN A 47 -18.29 0.93 10.65
CA ASN A 47 -19.40 1.76 11.12
C ASN A 47 -19.05 3.25 11.21
N LEU A 48 -18.30 3.75 10.22
CA LEU A 48 -17.91 5.15 10.14
C LEU A 48 -19.07 6.00 9.56
N PRO A 49 -19.19 7.26 9.98
CA PRO A 49 -20.10 8.19 9.36
C PRO A 49 -19.70 8.43 7.88
N GLU A 50 -20.70 8.71 7.05
CA GLU A 50 -20.54 8.81 5.59
C GLU A 50 -19.49 9.86 5.17
N ASP A 51 -19.39 10.95 5.90
CA ASP A 51 -18.41 12.03 5.66
C ASP A 51 -16.95 11.62 5.94
N ARG A 52 -16.73 10.49 6.61
CA ARG A 52 -15.41 9.94 6.90
C ARG A 52 -15.03 8.70 6.09
N LEU A 53 -15.92 8.20 5.23
CA LEU A 53 -15.69 6.98 4.47
C LEU A 53 -15.97 7.18 2.99
N PHE A 54 -15.04 6.75 2.15
CA PHE A 54 -15.19 6.59 0.70
C PHE A 54 -14.75 5.18 0.32
N THR A 55 -15.43 4.58 -0.64
CA THR A 55 -15.05 3.26 -1.17
C THR A 55 -15.08 3.29 -2.69
N SER A 56 -14.15 2.57 -3.31
CA SER A 56 -14.11 2.38 -4.76
C SER A 56 -13.74 0.94 -5.09
N VAL A 57 -14.55 0.32 -5.94
CA VAL A 57 -14.20 -0.96 -6.57
C VAL A 57 -13.43 -0.64 -7.84
N ALA A 58 -12.13 -0.93 -7.86
CA ALA A 58 -11.28 -0.62 -8.98
C ALA A 58 -10.23 -1.72 -9.22
N ASP A 59 -10.04 -2.08 -10.48
CA ASP A 59 -8.84 -2.80 -10.89
C ASP A 59 -7.69 -1.79 -10.97
N LEU A 60 -6.73 -1.89 -10.08
CA LEU A 60 -5.60 -0.97 -10.04
C LEU A 60 -4.64 -1.12 -11.25
N ARG A 61 -4.83 -2.15 -12.07
CA ARG A 61 -4.13 -2.30 -13.36
C ARG A 61 -4.74 -1.43 -14.45
N ASP A 62 -5.95 -0.93 -14.24
CA ASP A 62 -6.59 0.08 -15.11
C ASP A 62 -6.24 1.48 -14.60
N GLY A 63 -5.38 2.17 -15.37
CA GLY A 63 -4.93 3.52 -15.00
C GLY A 63 -6.05 4.55 -14.98
N GLN A 64 -7.10 4.38 -15.82
CA GLN A 64 -8.24 5.30 -15.81
C GLN A 64 -9.10 5.10 -14.56
N ALA A 65 -9.38 3.85 -14.19
CA ALA A 65 -10.13 3.54 -12.96
C ALA A 65 -9.41 4.08 -11.70
N VAL A 66 -8.07 4.01 -11.66
CA VAL A 66 -7.28 4.60 -10.57
C VAL A 66 -7.36 6.11 -10.57
N GLN A 67 -7.27 6.76 -11.74
CA GLN A 67 -7.39 8.22 -11.85
C GLN A 67 -8.77 8.70 -11.39
N ASP A 68 -9.83 8.04 -11.85
CA ASP A 68 -11.22 8.36 -11.48
C ASP A 68 -11.43 8.22 -9.97
N SER A 69 -10.89 7.14 -9.38
CA SER A 69 -10.91 6.93 -7.93
C SER A 69 -10.18 8.05 -7.17
N ALA A 70 -9.02 8.47 -7.66
CA ALA A 70 -8.23 9.53 -7.01
C ALA A 70 -8.94 10.90 -7.09
N GLU A 71 -9.62 11.19 -8.19
CA GLU A 71 -10.43 12.40 -8.34
C GLU A 71 -11.64 12.38 -7.42
N ALA A 72 -12.35 11.25 -7.35
CA ALA A 72 -13.49 11.09 -6.47
C ALA A 72 -13.11 11.25 -4.98
N VAL A 73 -11.95 10.69 -4.56
CA VAL A 73 -11.40 10.89 -3.21
C VAL A 73 -11.09 12.36 -2.95
N ALA A 74 -10.44 13.04 -3.89
CA ALA A 74 -10.11 14.46 -3.74
C ALA A 74 -11.37 15.34 -3.70
N ASN A 75 -12.37 15.05 -4.52
CA ASN A 75 -13.64 15.75 -4.53
C ASN A 75 -14.42 15.58 -3.22
N LYS A 76 -14.39 14.37 -2.64
CA LYS A 76 -15.08 14.09 -1.38
C LYS A 76 -14.42 14.74 -0.18
N PHE A 77 -13.10 14.65 -0.07
CA PHE A 77 -12.37 15.04 1.14
C PHE A 77 -11.57 16.34 1.01
N GLY A 78 -11.40 16.87 -0.20
CA GLY A 78 -10.60 18.08 -0.48
C GLY A 78 -9.09 17.88 -0.40
N SER A 79 -8.61 16.79 0.20
CA SER A 79 -7.17 16.53 0.39
C SER A 79 -6.88 15.04 0.54
N VAL A 80 -5.63 14.64 0.26
CA VAL A 80 -5.13 13.28 0.51
C VAL A 80 -3.83 13.39 1.30
N HIS A 81 -3.75 12.68 2.43
CA HIS A 81 -2.63 12.77 3.35
C HIS A 81 -1.79 11.50 3.42
N ALA A 82 -2.35 10.35 3.08
CA ALA A 82 -1.56 9.13 3.01
C ALA A 82 -2.07 8.19 1.91
N LEU A 83 -1.13 7.38 1.40
CA LEU A 83 -1.38 6.25 0.52
C LEU A 83 -0.71 5.01 1.11
N PHE A 84 -1.51 4.08 1.60
CA PHE A 84 -1.06 2.78 2.07
C PHE A 84 -1.35 1.75 0.97
N HIS A 85 -0.33 1.41 0.21
CA HIS A 85 -0.46 0.48 -0.89
C HIS A 85 -0.15 -0.94 -0.42
N LEU A 86 -1.19 -1.70 -0.11
CA LEU A 86 -1.12 -3.02 0.50
C LEU A 86 -1.49 -4.16 -0.47
N VAL A 87 -1.78 -3.83 -1.74
CA VAL A 87 -2.02 -4.84 -2.78
C VAL A 87 -0.73 -5.57 -3.11
N GLY A 88 -0.84 -6.86 -3.20
CA GLY A 88 0.24 -7.73 -3.64
C GLY A 88 -0.24 -9.16 -3.81
N GLY A 89 0.60 -9.97 -4.40
CA GLY A 89 0.39 -11.39 -4.59
C GLY A 89 1.74 -12.10 -4.58
N TRP A 90 1.73 -13.40 -4.70
CA TRP A 90 2.95 -14.19 -4.75
C TRP A 90 2.84 -15.31 -5.78
N ILE A 91 3.76 -15.33 -6.72
CA ILE A 91 4.02 -16.45 -7.62
C ILE A 91 5.50 -16.78 -7.54
N GLY A 92 5.82 -18.02 -7.23
CA GLY A 92 7.20 -18.51 -7.11
C GLY A 92 7.25 -20.01 -6.99
N GLY A 93 8.39 -20.56 -6.55
CA GLY A 93 8.61 -22.01 -6.41
C GLY A 93 9.20 -22.69 -7.65
N LYS A 94 9.44 -21.92 -8.74
CA LYS A 94 10.05 -22.40 -9.98
C LYS A 94 11.40 -21.70 -10.22
N THR A 95 12.30 -22.38 -10.92
CA THR A 95 13.51 -21.73 -11.46
C THR A 95 13.14 -20.67 -12.50
N ILE A 96 14.05 -19.78 -12.85
CA ILE A 96 13.78 -18.79 -13.93
C ILE A 96 13.52 -19.52 -15.26
N ALA A 97 14.27 -20.60 -15.53
CA ALA A 97 14.11 -21.38 -16.76
C ALA A 97 12.75 -22.08 -16.88
N ASP A 98 12.14 -22.46 -15.74
CA ASP A 98 10.85 -23.18 -15.70
C ASP A 98 9.65 -22.25 -15.47
N SER A 99 9.91 -20.95 -15.24
CA SER A 99 8.83 -19.98 -15.00
C SER A 99 8.18 -19.56 -16.32
N PRO A 100 6.86 -19.75 -16.48
CA PRO A 100 6.14 -19.18 -17.63
C PRO A 100 6.23 -17.67 -17.64
N VAL A 101 6.24 -17.05 -18.83
CA VAL A 101 6.25 -15.59 -18.95
C VAL A 101 5.00 -14.96 -18.34
N GLU A 102 3.88 -15.65 -18.38
CA GLU A 102 2.59 -15.24 -17.80
C GLU A 102 2.69 -15.04 -16.27
N ASP A 103 3.53 -15.82 -15.59
CA ASP A 103 3.80 -15.63 -14.15
C ASP A 103 4.48 -14.26 -13.91
N LEU A 104 5.44 -13.88 -14.78
CA LEU A 104 6.10 -12.59 -14.72
C LEU A 104 5.15 -11.44 -15.06
N GLU A 105 4.37 -11.57 -16.14
CA GLU A 105 3.38 -10.56 -16.55
C GLU A 105 2.33 -10.33 -15.45
N SER A 106 1.84 -11.40 -14.83
CA SER A 106 0.92 -11.30 -13.72
C SER A 106 1.52 -10.54 -12.54
N MET A 107 2.76 -10.85 -12.14
CA MET A 107 3.43 -10.16 -11.04
C MET A 107 3.80 -8.72 -11.39
N LEU A 108 4.18 -8.42 -12.64
CA LEU A 108 4.36 -7.04 -13.09
C LEU A 108 3.06 -6.25 -12.98
N GLY A 109 1.95 -6.82 -13.42
CA GLY A 109 0.62 -6.22 -13.28
C GLY A 109 0.31 -5.89 -11.82
N GLN A 110 0.48 -6.86 -10.92
CA GLN A 110 0.11 -6.72 -9.51
C GLN A 110 1.02 -5.78 -8.70
N HIS A 111 2.33 -5.73 -8.99
CA HIS A 111 3.27 -4.97 -8.18
C HIS A 111 3.70 -3.66 -8.84
N VAL A 112 4.01 -3.68 -10.13
CA VAL A 112 4.64 -2.54 -10.80
C VAL A 112 3.59 -1.61 -11.39
N ILE A 113 2.68 -2.17 -12.21
CA ILE A 113 1.67 -1.37 -12.90
C ILE A 113 0.70 -0.73 -11.91
N THR A 114 0.22 -1.48 -10.92
CA THR A 114 -0.66 -0.93 -9.87
C THR A 114 0.02 0.19 -9.08
N THR A 115 1.28 0.00 -8.68
CA THR A 115 2.05 1.02 -7.96
C THR A 115 2.25 2.27 -8.81
N PHE A 116 2.61 2.09 -10.08
CA PHE A 116 2.81 3.20 -11.02
C PHE A 116 1.52 4.02 -11.21
N HIS A 117 0.37 3.37 -11.45
CA HIS A 117 -0.91 4.07 -11.59
C HIS A 117 -1.30 4.82 -10.32
N LEU A 118 -1.15 4.21 -9.15
CA LEU A 118 -1.42 4.85 -7.87
C LEU A 118 -0.54 6.07 -7.65
N PHE A 119 0.77 5.95 -7.89
CA PHE A 119 1.69 7.07 -7.71
C PHE A 119 1.39 8.20 -8.70
N LYS A 120 1.12 7.88 -9.97
CA LYS A 120 0.72 8.87 -10.98
C LYS A 120 -0.53 9.65 -10.56
N ALA A 121 -1.56 8.97 -10.02
CA ALA A 121 -2.83 9.59 -9.68
C ALA A 121 -2.81 10.35 -8.33
N PHE A 122 -2.09 9.82 -7.33
CA PHE A 122 -2.11 10.36 -5.97
C PHE A 122 -0.95 11.28 -5.61
N SER A 123 0.21 11.21 -6.30
CA SER A 123 1.37 12.07 -6.00
C SER A 123 1.06 13.56 -6.03
N PRO A 124 0.33 14.10 -7.01
CA PRO A 124 0.00 15.52 -7.03
C PRO A 124 -0.89 15.93 -5.85
N LYS A 125 -1.78 15.02 -5.41
CA LYS A 125 -2.70 15.26 -4.29
C LYS A 125 -1.98 15.22 -2.95
N LEU A 126 -1.00 14.30 -2.80
CA LEU A 126 -0.12 14.23 -1.64
C LEU A 126 0.77 15.48 -1.55
N ALA A 127 1.39 15.89 -2.66
CA ALA A 127 2.21 17.10 -2.72
C ALA A 127 1.42 18.36 -2.35
N ALA A 128 0.18 18.47 -2.84
CA ALA A 128 -0.70 19.61 -2.56
C ALA A 128 -1.04 19.72 -1.07
N SER A 129 -1.08 18.62 -0.32
CA SER A 129 -1.36 18.63 1.12
C SER A 129 -0.20 19.17 1.98
N LYS A 130 1.01 19.30 1.41
CA LYS A 130 2.26 19.69 2.09
C LYS A 130 2.61 18.82 3.30
N TRP A 131 1.96 17.70 3.42
CA TRP A 131 2.19 16.68 4.42
C TRP A 131 1.65 15.35 3.88
N GLY A 132 2.52 14.39 3.62
CA GLY A 132 2.09 13.12 3.06
C GLY A 132 2.89 11.92 3.57
N ARG A 133 2.26 10.74 3.57
CA ARG A 133 2.89 9.48 3.94
C ARG A 133 2.52 8.39 2.94
N VAL A 134 3.51 7.81 2.29
CA VAL A 134 3.35 6.66 1.40
C VAL A 134 4.02 5.45 2.04
N ILE A 135 3.30 4.35 2.18
CA ILE A 135 3.81 3.13 2.78
C ILE A 135 3.46 1.95 1.89
N THR A 136 4.46 1.10 1.63
CA THR A 136 4.30 -0.19 0.95
C THR A 136 4.94 -1.31 1.77
N ILE A 137 4.54 -2.55 1.49
CA ILE A 137 5.11 -3.74 2.11
C ILE A 137 5.96 -4.48 1.08
N SER A 138 7.15 -4.94 1.49
CA SER A 138 8.06 -5.69 0.64
C SER A 138 8.67 -6.87 1.39
N PRO A 139 9.10 -7.93 0.69
CA PRO A 139 9.82 -9.01 1.34
C PRO A 139 11.26 -8.58 1.69
N SER A 140 11.77 -9.06 2.82
CA SER A 140 13.14 -8.83 3.29
C SER A 140 14.22 -9.35 2.33
N THR A 141 13.86 -10.25 1.43
CA THR A 141 14.78 -10.97 0.53
C THR A 141 15.01 -10.28 -0.81
N VAL A 142 14.48 -9.06 -1.03
CA VAL A 142 14.66 -8.34 -2.31
C VAL A 142 16.14 -8.09 -2.63
N ALA A 143 16.93 -7.69 -1.63
CA ALA A 143 18.36 -7.40 -1.82
C ALA A 143 19.22 -8.67 -1.99
N ASN A 144 18.78 -9.80 -1.43
CA ASN A 144 19.47 -11.09 -1.48
C ASN A 144 18.48 -12.19 -1.85
N PRO A 145 18.11 -12.31 -3.14
CA PRO A 145 17.06 -13.20 -3.60
C PRO A 145 17.48 -14.68 -3.50
N PRO A 146 16.71 -15.50 -2.77
CA PRO A 146 16.93 -16.95 -2.79
C PRO A 146 16.43 -17.55 -4.12
N ALA A 147 16.92 -18.76 -4.43
CA ALA A 147 16.47 -19.51 -5.59
C ALA A 147 14.95 -19.67 -5.63
N ASN A 148 14.39 -19.87 -6.82
CA ASN A 148 12.96 -20.13 -7.08
C ASN A 148 12.00 -18.99 -6.72
N ARG A 149 12.51 -17.77 -6.58
CA ARG A 149 11.71 -16.56 -6.31
C ARG A 149 11.95 -15.43 -7.32
N GLY A 150 12.56 -15.74 -8.47
CA GLY A 150 13.02 -14.75 -9.44
C GLY A 150 11.90 -13.84 -9.93
N VAL A 151 10.78 -14.39 -10.38
CA VAL A 151 9.64 -13.64 -10.89
C VAL A 151 9.08 -12.67 -9.84
N TYR A 152 8.81 -13.16 -8.63
CA TYR A 152 8.26 -12.35 -7.55
C TYR A 152 9.24 -11.24 -7.12
N LEU A 153 10.50 -11.59 -6.86
CA LEU A 153 11.46 -10.64 -6.31
C LEU A 153 11.92 -9.59 -7.33
N ALA A 154 11.97 -9.93 -8.62
CA ALA A 154 12.23 -8.95 -9.67
C ALA A 154 11.17 -7.84 -9.69
N THR A 155 9.89 -8.21 -9.58
CA THR A 155 8.80 -7.23 -9.58
C THR A 155 8.70 -6.44 -8.27
N LYS A 156 9.03 -7.06 -7.12
CA LYS A 156 9.13 -6.35 -5.83
C LYS A 156 10.31 -5.40 -5.80
N ALA A 157 11.44 -5.74 -6.40
CA ALA A 157 12.58 -4.82 -6.56
C ALA A 157 12.20 -3.59 -7.41
N ALA A 158 11.47 -3.79 -8.51
CA ALA A 158 10.96 -2.72 -9.33
C ALA A 158 9.96 -1.83 -8.54
N GLN A 159 9.05 -2.42 -7.77
CA GLN A 159 8.14 -1.69 -6.89
C GLN A 159 8.90 -0.85 -5.85
N GLU A 160 9.90 -1.42 -5.18
CA GLU A 160 10.73 -0.67 -4.22
C GLU A 160 11.40 0.55 -4.87
N ASN A 161 11.95 0.39 -6.09
CA ASN A 161 12.56 1.51 -6.78
C ASN A 161 11.57 2.64 -7.11
N LEU A 162 10.32 2.32 -7.47
CA LEU A 162 9.28 3.35 -7.64
C LEU A 162 9.02 4.11 -6.33
N VAL A 163 8.96 3.41 -5.19
CA VAL A 163 8.78 4.05 -3.87
C VAL A 163 9.94 4.96 -3.52
N LEU A 164 11.18 4.50 -3.74
CA LEU A 164 12.39 5.27 -3.44
C LEU A 164 12.53 6.49 -4.34
N THR A 165 12.14 6.38 -5.61
CA THR A 165 12.09 7.50 -6.56
C THR A 165 11.06 8.53 -6.09
N LEU A 166 9.84 8.08 -5.75
CA LEU A 166 8.79 8.96 -5.23
C LEU A 166 9.23 9.71 -3.97
N ALA A 167 9.97 9.04 -3.07
CA ALA A 167 10.52 9.65 -1.88
C ALA A 167 11.43 10.84 -2.18
N GLN A 168 12.19 10.81 -3.29
CA GLN A 168 13.05 11.91 -3.72
C GLN A 168 12.26 13.01 -4.42
N GLU A 169 11.29 12.63 -5.25
CA GLU A 169 10.47 13.57 -6.03
C GLU A 169 9.62 14.48 -5.12
N LEU A 170 9.10 13.93 -4.01
CA LEU A 170 8.15 14.65 -3.13
C LEU A 170 8.75 15.14 -1.80
N LYS A 171 10.06 15.01 -1.58
CA LYS A 171 10.71 15.37 -0.31
C LYS A 171 10.49 16.84 0.09
N ASP A 172 10.49 17.74 -0.89
CA ASP A 172 10.35 19.17 -0.67
C ASP A 172 8.87 19.60 -0.47
N ASP A 173 7.95 18.66 -0.71
CA ASP A 173 6.51 18.83 -0.46
C ASP A 173 6.06 18.29 0.91
N GLY A 174 6.99 17.88 1.77
CA GLY A 174 6.67 17.35 3.08
C GLY A 174 6.11 15.92 3.06
N VAL A 175 6.29 15.20 1.93
CA VAL A 175 5.84 13.82 1.75
C VAL A 175 7.00 12.87 2.01
N THR A 176 6.74 11.81 2.75
CA THR A 176 7.68 10.69 2.90
C THR A 176 7.12 9.42 2.27
N ALA A 177 7.98 8.62 1.63
CA ALA A 177 7.63 7.33 1.08
C ALA A 177 8.60 6.26 1.59
N ASN A 178 8.05 5.23 2.26
CA ASN A 178 8.84 4.22 2.95
C ASN A 178 8.31 2.80 2.67
N ILE A 179 9.18 1.83 2.88
CA ILE A 179 8.95 0.41 2.64
C ILE A 179 9.11 -0.32 3.97
N ILE A 180 8.10 -1.06 4.40
CA ILE A 180 8.22 -1.99 5.52
C ILE A 180 8.60 -3.36 4.95
N GLN A 181 9.73 -3.91 5.40
CA GLN A 181 10.22 -5.20 4.94
C GLN A 181 9.88 -6.29 5.95
N VAL A 182 9.27 -7.37 5.47
CA VAL A 182 8.87 -8.54 6.27
C VAL A 182 9.36 -9.84 5.62
N HIS A 183 9.51 -10.91 6.39
CA HIS A 183 9.73 -12.24 5.78
C HIS A 183 8.47 -12.75 5.08
N SER A 184 7.36 -12.68 5.79
CA SER A 184 6.01 -12.98 5.33
C SER A 184 5.02 -12.29 6.27
N ILE A 185 3.78 -12.12 5.84
CA ILE A 185 2.71 -11.64 6.74
C ILE A 185 2.11 -12.86 7.44
N ASP A 186 2.30 -12.97 8.76
CA ASP A 186 1.77 -14.07 9.57
C ASP A 186 0.34 -13.76 10.03
N VAL A 187 -0.60 -13.94 9.12
CA VAL A 187 -2.04 -13.68 9.36
C VAL A 187 -2.60 -14.56 10.47
N MET A 188 -2.07 -15.77 10.61
CA MET A 188 -2.59 -16.77 11.56
C MET A 188 -1.83 -16.79 12.89
N ASN A 189 -0.85 -15.90 13.07
CA ASN A 189 -0.01 -15.80 14.26
C ASN A 189 0.68 -17.12 14.66
N LYS A 190 1.24 -17.80 13.64
CA LYS A 190 1.93 -19.09 13.83
C LYS A 190 3.41 -18.95 14.19
N GLY A 191 3.93 -17.73 14.30
CA GLY A 191 5.32 -17.44 14.64
C GLY A 191 6.32 -17.62 13.47
N ASN A 192 5.83 -17.65 12.22
CA ASN A 192 6.66 -17.85 11.02
C ASN A 192 6.74 -16.61 10.10
N GLY A 193 6.44 -15.43 10.63
CA GLY A 193 6.46 -14.16 9.91
C GLY A 193 6.15 -12.99 10.83
N THR A 194 5.90 -11.84 10.21
CA THR A 194 5.53 -10.60 10.90
C THR A 194 4.01 -10.50 11.00
N THR A 195 3.49 -10.33 12.20
CA THR A 195 2.03 -10.23 12.40
C THR A 195 1.47 -8.94 11.78
N PRO A 196 0.23 -8.94 11.29
CA PRO A 196 -0.44 -7.71 10.84
C PRO A 196 -0.41 -6.60 11.89
N ALA A 197 -0.54 -6.93 13.17
CA ALA A 197 -0.49 -5.97 14.27
C ALA A 197 0.87 -5.25 14.37
N ALA A 198 1.98 -5.98 14.23
CA ALA A 198 3.32 -5.40 14.25
C ALA A 198 3.55 -4.48 13.03
N ILE A 199 3.05 -4.88 11.85
CA ILE A 199 3.12 -4.06 10.63
C ILE A 199 2.32 -2.77 10.83
N VAL A 200 1.08 -2.86 11.34
CA VAL A 200 0.22 -1.69 11.56
C VAL A 200 0.81 -0.75 12.62
N ALA A 201 1.42 -1.26 13.68
CA ALA A 201 2.12 -0.43 14.66
C ALA A 201 3.29 0.35 14.02
N THR A 202 4.03 -0.27 13.10
CA THR A 202 5.07 0.42 12.32
C THR A 202 4.48 1.45 11.37
N MET A 203 3.34 1.16 10.73
CA MET A 203 2.61 2.12 9.90
C MET A 203 2.14 3.33 10.73
N GLN A 204 1.64 3.13 11.95
CA GLN A 204 1.27 4.22 12.87
C GLN A 204 2.47 5.13 13.20
N TYR A 205 3.64 4.54 13.48
CA TYR A 205 4.87 5.31 13.67
C TYR A 205 5.23 6.12 12.42
N LEU A 206 5.30 5.47 11.25
CA LEU A 206 5.65 6.14 9.99
C LEU A 206 4.63 7.21 9.58
N PHE A 207 3.38 7.08 9.99
CA PHE A 207 2.33 8.07 9.78
C PHE A 207 2.44 9.27 10.72
N SER A 208 3.13 9.14 11.84
CA SER A 208 3.23 10.20 12.84
C SER A 208 4.14 11.36 12.41
N GLU A 209 4.03 12.50 13.11
CA GLU A 209 4.91 13.66 12.92
C GLU A 209 6.37 13.34 13.28
N GLN A 210 6.59 12.46 14.26
CA GLN A 210 7.92 12.04 14.71
C GLN A 210 8.71 11.35 13.60
N ALA A 211 8.03 10.66 12.67
CA ALA A 211 8.64 10.02 11.53
C ALA A 211 8.83 10.93 10.30
N GLY A 212 8.58 12.23 10.42
CA GLY A 212 8.66 13.19 9.30
C GLY A 212 10.04 13.29 8.62
N LYS A 213 11.09 12.78 9.24
CA LYS A 213 12.44 12.68 8.67
C LYS A 213 12.79 11.28 8.13
N VAL A 214 11.92 10.28 8.36
CA VAL A 214 12.10 8.94 7.81
C VAL A 214 11.54 8.92 6.39
N ASN A 215 12.42 9.01 5.40
CA ASN A 215 12.04 9.08 3.99
C ASN A 215 12.98 8.23 3.13
N GLY A 216 12.44 7.49 2.18
CA GLY A 216 13.20 6.58 1.32
C GLY A 216 13.81 5.40 2.10
N ALA A 217 13.23 5.03 3.21
CA ALA A 217 13.77 3.98 4.07
C ALA A 217 13.13 2.61 3.78
N ARG A 218 13.98 1.58 3.91
CA ARG A 218 13.56 0.20 4.07
C ARG A 218 13.59 -0.14 5.55
N ILE A 219 12.45 -0.36 6.15
CA ILE A 219 12.30 -0.61 7.58
C ILE A 219 12.21 -2.13 7.80
N PRO A 220 13.26 -2.77 8.31
CA PRO A 220 13.22 -4.20 8.61
C PRO A 220 12.29 -4.46 9.79
N LEU A 221 11.37 -5.40 9.62
CA LEU A 221 10.42 -5.85 10.62
C LEU A 221 10.37 -7.40 10.65
N TYR A 222 11.55 -8.02 10.91
CA TYR A 222 11.76 -9.47 10.90
C TYR A 222 12.91 -9.87 11.83
#